data_570868db6da240828c2c34a65b6c7cdb
#
_entry.id   570868db6da240828c2c34a65b6c7cdb
#
_cell.length_a   1.000
_cell.length_b   1.000
_cell.length_c   1.000
_cell.angle_alpha   90.00
_cell.angle_beta   90.00
_cell.angle_gamma   90.00
#
_symmetry.space_group_name_H-M   'P 1'
#
loop_
_entity.id
_entity.type
_entity.pdbx_description
1 polymer ?
#
loop_
_entity_poly.entity_id
_entity_poly.type
_entity_poly.pdbx_seq_one_letter_code
_entity_poly.pdbx_strand_id
1 'polypeptide(L)'
;SNHFIELLDMLHIKMPLWLAYDHWTALRTAQNMIARQMAQADGSLVPGSQAFLDKVAHIMAQQPQELVQRAHAVLNAPHFMGLELGFNLPAFLIALVITAILTIGIKESARFNATIVVIKVCVVIFVIALGVQYVRPANWGSGWSTFAPYGFSGIGAGAAYIFFAYIGFDAVSTTAQEAKNPQRDLPIGIIASLLICTVLYISVAAVLTGMVPWQDVNVEAPIARAFMDRGLGVASNVITLGALAGLTSVMLVMLLGQTRVLYAMANDGLLPRKFFAAVHPKFRTPWKNTILVGVLAAVVGSLTPIDDIGKMVNIGTLLAFVIVCVAVVFLRHTNPDQPRPFRTPWVPVIPALGVLFNGYMMYKLGWVNWARLIGWLIIGLIVYFTYSRYHSRVRAATTQKTVK
;
A
#
# COMPACT_ATOMS: atom_id res chain seq x y z
N SER A 1 1.95 4.94 -10.76
CA SER A 1 2.35 5.96 -11.78
C SER A 1 3.52 5.47 -12.63
N ASN A 2 4.58 4.87 -12.04
CA ASN A 2 5.82 4.51 -12.78
C ASN A 2 5.55 3.55 -13.95
N HIS A 3 4.80 2.48 -13.75
CA HIS A 3 4.39 1.59 -14.85
C HIS A 3 3.53 2.27 -15.92
N PHE A 4 2.77 3.30 -15.54
CA PHE A 4 2.01 4.08 -16.51
C PHE A 4 2.92 5.03 -17.30
N ILE A 5 3.93 5.60 -16.67
CA ILE A 5 4.96 6.40 -17.35
C ILE A 5 5.75 5.53 -18.32
N GLU A 6 6.16 4.33 -17.93
CA GLU A 6 6.79 3.34 -18.83
C GLU A 6 5.89 3.00 -20.03
N LEU A 7 4.57 2.85 -19.81
CA LEU A 7 3.62 2.62 -20.89
C LEU A 7 3.55 3.82 -21.84
N LEU A 8 3.53 5.06 -21.31
CA LEU A 8 3.55 6.27 -22.13
C LEU A 8 4.84 6.41 -22.93
N ASP A 9 5.99 6.08 -22.33
CA ASP A 9 7.27 6.06 -23.03
C ASP A 9 7.30 5.03 -24.15
N MET A 10 6.70 3.85 -23.97
CA MET A 10 6.51 2.86 -25.03
C MET A 10 5.64 3.38 -26.19
N LEU A 11 4.69 4.26 -25.88
CA LEU A 11 3.82 4.93 -26.87
C LEU A 11 4.42 6.22 -27.44
N HIS A 12 5.69 6.54 -27.09
CA HIS A 12 6.40 7.78 -27.46
C HIS A 12 5.70 9.08 -26.98
N ILE A 13 4.91 8.99 -25.90
CA ILE A 13 4.23 10.14 -25.29
C ILE A 13 5.09 10.63 -24.11
N LYS A 14 5.73 11.81 -24.27
CA LYS A 14 6.53 12.44 -23.23
C LYS A 14 5.65 13.26 -22.30
N MET A 15 5.71 12.98 -21.00
CA MET A 15 5.04 13.77 -19.96
C MET A 15 6.05 14.66 -19.22
N PRO A 16 5.69 15.91 -18.88
CA PRO A 16 6.55 16.76 -18.04
C PRO A 16 6.86 16.10 -16.69
N LEU A 17 8.11 16.14 -16.25
CA LEU A 17 8.60 15.45 -15.04
C LEU A 17 7.86 15.88 -13.77
N TRP A 18 7.45 17.13 -13.66
CA TRP A 18 6.70 17.63 -12.49
C TRP A 18 5.27 17.08 -12.39
N LEU A 19 4.73 16.51 -13.47
CA LEU A 19 3.46 15.77 -13.49
C LEU A 19 3.65 14.27 -13.28
N ALA A 20 4.88 13.77 -13.30
CA ALA A 20 5.21 12.36 -13.21
C ALA A 20 5.45 11.89 -11.77
N TYR A 21 5.98 12.77 -10.92
CA TYR A 21 6.41 12.45 -9.56
C TYR A 21 5.61 13.22 -8.51
N ASP A 22 5.42 12.61 -7.34
CA ASP A 22 4.82 13.31 -6.21
C ASP A 22 5.79 14.33 -5.62
N HIS A 23 5.23 15.41 -5.08
CA HIS A 23 5.97 16.56 -4.57
C HIS A 23 7.02 16.17 -3.52
N TRP A 24 6.64 15.36 -2.53
CA TRP A 24 7.51 15.05 -1.41
C TRP A 24 8.67 14.13 -1.78
N THR A 25 8.47 13.16 -2.68
CA THR A 25 9.57 12.34 -3.20
C THR A 25 10.55 13.15 -4.00
N ALA A 26 10.07 14.01 -4.89
CA ALA A 26 10.91 14.87 -5.70
C ALA A 26 11.69 15.88 -4.82
N LEU A 27 11.02 16.53 -3.85
CA LEU A 27 11.62 17.45 -2.89
C LEU A 27 12.68 16.78 -2.02
N ARG A 28 12.39 15.62 -1.43
CA ARG A 28 13.37 14.85 -0.62
C ARG A 28 14.58 14.44 -1.43
N THR A 29 14.38 14.04 -2.68
CA THR A 29 15.47 13.68 -3.58
C THR A 29 16.36 14.88 -3.83
N ALA A 30 15.78 16.04 -4.16
CA ALA A 30 16.52 17.29 -4.35
C ALA A 30 17.26 17.72 -3.07
N GLN A 31 16.59 17.71 -1.91
CA GLN A 31 17.22 18.04 -0.62
C GLN A 31 18.37 17.09 -0.26
N ASN A 32 18.22 15.79 -0.46
CA ASN A 32 19.27 14.81 -0.20
C ASN A 32 20.46 14.99 -1.15
N MET A 33 20.22 15.33 -2.40
CA MET A 33 21.28 15.65 -3.35
C MET A 33 22.04 16.91 -2.91
N ILE A 34 21.34 17.97 -2.55
CA ILE A 34 21.93 19.22 -2.04
C ILE A 34 22.72 18.97 -0.75
N ALA A 35 22.16 18.21 0.21
CA ALA A 35 22.82 17.89 1.47
C ALA A 35 24.10 17.07 1.28
N ARG A 36 24.10 16.09 0.35
CA ARG A 36 25.31 15.34 0.00
C ARG A 36 26.37 16.24 -0.67
N GLN A 37 25.94 17.19 -1.48
CA GLN A 37 26.80 18.17 -2.11
C GLN A 37 27.42 19.09 -1.09
N MET A 38 26.65 19.58 -0.11
CA MET A 38 27.15 20.41 0.99
C MET A 38 28.15 19.66 1.90
N ALA A 39 27.90 18.37 2.15
CA ALA A 39 28.77 17.51 2.96
C ALA A 39 30.11 17.18 2.24
N GLN A 40 30.10 17.15 0.90
CA GLN A 40 31.32 16.93 0.08
C GLN A 40 32.03 18.23 -0.29
N ALA A 41 31.40 19.38 -0.09
CA ALA A 41 32.02 20.68 -0.28
C ALA A 41 32.79 21.06 1.00
N ASP A 42 34.11 21.11 0.91
CA ASP A 42 34.92 21.85 1.88
C ASP A 42 34.20 23.17 2.15
N GLY A 43 34.03 23.54 3.44
CA GLY A 43 33.22 24.69 3.86
C GLY A 43 33.61 26.08 3.32
N SER A 44 34.34 26.12 2.23
CA SER A 44 34.81 27.31 1.49
C SER A 44 33.90 27.76 0.32
N LEU A 45 32.89 26.92 -0.09
CA LEU A 45 32.05 27.27 -1.23
C LEU A 45 30.75 27.95 -0.78
N VAL A 46 30.55 29.19 -1.21
CA VAL A 46 29.36 29.98 -0.95
C VAL A 46 28.19 29.42 -1.79
N PRO A 47 27.03 29.02 -1.18
CA PRO A 47 25.88 28.60 -1.92
C PRO A 47 25.46 29.65 -2.97
N GLY A 48 25.28 29.22 -4.25
CA GLY A 48 24.92 30.10 -5.36
C GLY A 48 26.10 30.71 -6.13
N SER A 49 27.35 30.47 -5.69
CA SER A 49 28.54 30.84 -6.50
C SER A 49 28.68 29.95 -7.73
N GLN A 50 29.35 30.45 -8.80
CA GLN A 50 29.57 29.67 -10.02
C GLN A 50 30.34 28.38 -9.72
N ALA A 51 31.34 28.42 -8.85
CA ALA A 51 32.09 27.25 -8.41
C ALA A 51 31.21 26.21 -7.66
N PHE A 52 30.23 26.67 -6.91
CA PHE A 52 29.22 25.81 -6.28
C PHE A 52 28.32 25.14 -7.33
N LEU A 53 27.83 25.90 -8.32
CA LEU A 53 26.98 25.40 -9.41
C LEU A 53 27.72 24.39 -10.29
N ASP A 54 29.00 24.65 -10.62
CA ASP A 54 29.84 23.74 -11.41
C ASP A 54 30.09 22.41 -10.67
N LYS A 55 30.36 22.48 -9.36
CA LYS A 55 30.54 21.29 -8.53
C LYS A 55 29.23 20.50 -8.38
N VAL A 56 28.11 21.19 -8.25
CA VAL A 56 26.77 20.61 -8.28
C VAL A 56 26.52 19.86 -9.59
N ALA A 57 26.80 20.49 -10.73
CA ALA A 57 26.65 19.88 -12.05
C ALA A 57 27.52 18.62 -12.22
N HIS A 58 28.77 18.66 -11.74
CA HIS A 58 29.67 17.52 -11.79
C HIS A 58 29.18 16.34 -10.91
N ILE A 59 28.68 16.61 -9.70
CA ILE A 59 28.14 15.58 -8.82
C ILE A 59 26.82 15.02 -9.39
N MET A 60 25.99 15.87 -9.99
CA MET A 60 24.76 15.43 -10.66
C MET A 60 25.05 14.52 -11.86
N ALA A 61 26.13 14.79 -12.61
CA ALA A 61 26.54 13.95 -13.73
C ALA A 61 27.00 12.53 -13.29
N GLN A 62 27.39 12.35 -12.05
CA GLN A 62 27.81 11.06 -11.47
C GLN A 62 26.66 10.29 -10.79
N GLN A 63 25.47 10.91 -10.65
CA GLN A 63 24.32 10.27 -10.02
C GLN A 63 23.48 9.48 -11.05
N PRO A 64 22.76 8.44 -10.63
CA PRO A 64 21.80 7.75 -11.50
C PRO A 64 20.84 8.75 -12.16
N GLN A 65 20.61 8.60 -13.46
CA GLN A 65 19.77 9.52 -14.25
C GLN A 65 18.38 9.72 -13.65
N GLU A 66 17.83 8.69 -13.03
CA GLU A 66 16.51 8.73 -12.36
C GLU A 66 16.47 9.71 -11.18
N LEU A 67 17.54 9.75 -10.37
CA LEU A 67 17.66 10.72 -9.26
C LEU A 67 17.76 12.14 -9.77
N VAL A 68 18.52 12.35 -10.85
CA VAL A 68 18.64 13.65 -11.50
C VAL A 68 17.30 14.11 -12.08
N GLN A 69 16.55 13.23 -12.73
CA GLN A 69 15.22 13.53 -13.26
C GLN A 69 14.23 13.92 -12.16
N ARG A 70 14.24 13.21 -11.01
CA ARG A 70 13.37 13.54 -9.85
C ARG A 70 13.71 14.91 -9.25
N ALA A 71 14.99 15.24 -9.14
CA ALA A 71 15.41 16.57 -8.67
C ALA A 71 14.96 17.67 -9.65
N HIS A 72 15.12 17.46 -10.94
CA HIS A 72 14.65 18.39 -11.97
C HIS A 72 13.12 18.51 -12.02
N ALA A 73 12.36 17.49 -11.59
CA ALA A 73 10.91 17.58 -11.50
C ALA A 73 10.45 18.71 -10.55
N VAL A 74 11.17 18.93 -9.43
CA VAL A 74 10.86 20.04 -8.51
C VAL A 74 11.35 21.36 -9.07
N LEU A 75 12.57 21.41 -9.61
CA LEU A 75 13.17 22.65 -10.13
C LEU A 75 12.39 23.25 -11.31
N ASN A 76 11.70 22.40 -12.08
CA ASN A 76 10.90 22.82 -13.24
C ASN A 76 9.39 22.83 -12.94
N ALA A 77 8.97 22.64 -11.68
CA ALA A 77 7.58 22.67 -11.29
C ALA A 77 7.02 24.10 -11.33
N PRO A 78 5.77 24.30 -11.76
CA PRO A 78 5.14 25.61 -11.72
C PRO A 78 4.97 26.10 -10.29
N HIS A 79 5.27 27.37 -10.05
CA HIS A 79 5.06 28.02 -8.78
C HIS A 79 3.58 28.34 -8.57
N PHE A 80 2.96 27.70 -7.58
CA PHE A 80 1.59 28.01 -7.17
C PHE A 80 1.60 28.57 -5.76
N MET A 81 1.18 29.81 -5.56
CA MET A 81 1.20 30.52 -4.25
C MET A 81 2.58 30.53 -3.57
N GLY A 82 3.67 30.54 -4.34
CA GLY A 82 5.05 30.54 -3.81
C GLY A 82 5.57 29.16 -3.41
N LEU A 83 4.83 28.08 -3.70
CA LEU A 83 5.25 26.70 -3.49
C LEU A 83 5.48 26.01 -4.84
N GLU A 84 6.59 25.31 -4.97
CA GLU A 84 6.87 24.42 -6.10
C GLU A 84 6.12 23.11 -5.89
N LEU A 85 5.05 22.87 -6.65
CA LEU A 85 4.22 21.68 -6.50
C LEU A 85 4.52 20.66 -7.61
N GLY A 86 5.22 19.60 -7.26
CA GLY A 86 5.20 18.35 -8.04
C GLY A 86 3.87 17.63 -7.83
N PHE A 87 3.25 17.16 -8.89
CA PHE A 87 1.94 16.53 -8.84
C PHE A 87 1.91 15.27 -9.70
N ASN A 88 1.62 14.13 -9.07
CA ASN A 88 1.53 12.85 -9.78
C ASN A 88 0.19 12.74 -10.51
N LEU A 89 0.12 13.31 -11.71
CA LEU A 89 -1.09 13.32 -12.54
C LEU A 89 -1.61 11.91 -12.87
N PRO A 90 -0.79 10.92 -13.25
CA PRO A 90 -1.27 9.56 -13.47
C PRO A 90 -1.95 8.94 -12.26
N ALA A 91 -1.39 9.12 -11.05
CA ALA A 91 -1.99 8.61 -9.82
C ALA A 91 -3.33 9.28 -9.53
N PHE A 92 -3.42 10.59 -9.77
CA PHE A 92 -4.65 11.35 -9.63
C PHE A 92 -5.74 10.88 -10.60
N LEU A 93 -5.42 10.79 -11.88
CA LEU A 93 -6.38 10.43 -12.92
C LEU A 93 -6.89 8.99 -12.75
N ILE A 94 -6.02 8.02 -12.49
CA ILE A 94 -6.47 6.63 -12.29
C ILE A 94 -7.38 6.50 -11.08
N ALA A 95 -7.10 7.20 -9.98
CA ALA A 95 -7.97 7.21 -8.80
C ALA A 95 -9.34 7.82 -9.10
N LEU A 96 -9.40 8.90 -9.89
CA LEU A 96 -10.67 9.49 -10.33
C LEU A 96 -11.44 8.58 -11.28
N VAL A 97 -10.77 7.93 -12.23
CA VAL A 97 -11.40 6.95 -13.14
C VAL A 97 -12.03 5.80 -12.33
N ILE A 98 -11.29 5.23 -11.40
CA ILE A 98 -11.81 4.17 -10.52
C ILE A 98 -12.98 4.67 -9.68
N THR A 99 -12.89 5.89 -9.15
CA THR A 99 -13.98 6.52 -8.39
C THR A 99 -15.25 6.69 -9.24
N ALA A 100 -15.12 7.13 -10.49
CA ALA A 100 -16.23 7.24 -11.41
C ALA A 100 -16.87 5.89 -11.73
N ILE A 101 -16.04 4.87 -12.00
CA ILE A 101 -16.46 3.49 -12.23
C ILE A 101 -17.26 2.96 -11.05
N LEU A 102 -16.77 3.12 -9.82
CA LEU A 102 -17.45 2.65 -8.61
C LEU A 102 -18.71 3.47 -8.29
N THR A 103 -18.74 4.75 -8.64
CA THR A 103 -19.92 5.60 -8.45
C THR A 103 -21.07 5.18 -9.38
N ILE A 104 -20.76 4.87 -10.63
CA ILE A 104 -21.72 4.36 -11.62
C ILE A 104 -22.18 2.95 -11.25
N GLY A 105 -21.35 2.19 -10.56
CA GLY A 105 -21.65 0.85 -10.09
C GLY A 105 -21.58 -0.19 -11.21
N ILE A 106 -20.38 -0.55 -11.58
CA ILE A 106 -20.20 -1.72 -12.42
C ILE A 106 -20.58 -2.93 -11.57
N LYS A 107 -21.52 -3.71 -12.06
CA LYS A 107 -21.78 -5.06 -11.55
C LYS A 107 -20.58 -5.92 -11.95
N GLU A 108 -19.53 -5.87 -11.16
CA GLU A 108 -18.40 -6.79 -11.35
C GLU A 108 -18.93 -8.20 -11.17
N SER A 109 -19.01 -8.91 -12.29
CA SER A 109 -19.25 -10.33 -12.24
C SER A 109 -18.09 -10.97 -11.46
N ALA A 110 -18.39 -11.80 -10.47
CA ALA A 110 -17.38 -12.58 -9.76
C ALA A 110 -16.45 -13.32 -10.73
N ARG A 111 -16.97 -13.71 -11.90
CA ARG A 111 -16.19 -14.31 -12.99
C ARG A 111 -15.16 -13.36 -13.57
N PHE A 112 -15.49 -12.08 -13.79
CA PHE A 112 -14.55 -11.08 -14.32
C PHE A 112 -13.40 -10.87 -13.35
N ASN A 113 -13.69 -10.70 -12.07
CA ASN A 113 -12.67 -10.56 -11.04
C ASN A 113 -11.79 -11.81 -10.93
N ALA A 114 -12.39 -13.00 -10.95
CA ALA A 114 -11.65 -14.26 -10.96
C ALA A 114 -10.72 -14.38 -12.19
N THR A 115 -11.17 -13.97 -13.37
CA THR A 115 -10.35 -13.97 -14.59
C THR A 115 -9.13 -13.05 -14.44
N ILE A 116 -9.30 -11.84 -13.90
CA ILE A 116 -8.18 -10.94 -13.64
C ILE A 116 -7.19 -11.55 -12.64
N VAL A 117 -7.69 -12.19 -11.59
CA VAL A 117 -6.83 -12.86 -10.60
C VAL A 117 -6.03 -13.99 -11.26
N VAL A 118 -6.65 -14.80 -12.12
CA VAL A 118 -5.95 -15.86 -12.86
C VAL A 118 -4.85 -15.26 -13.76
N ILE A 119 -5.15 -14.20 -14.51
CA ILE A 119 -4.16 -13.50 -15.34
C ILE A 119 -2.97 -13.03 -14.50
N LYS A 120 -3.22 -12.39 -13.35
CA LYS A 120 -2.15 -11.93 -12.44
C LYS A 120 -1.26 -13.08 -11.97
N VAL A 121 -1.87 -14.17 -11.53
CA VAL A 121 -1.13 -15.36 -11.05
C VAL A 121 -0.33 -15.96 -12.19
N CYS A 122 -0.89 -16.03 -13.41
CA CYS A 122 -0.14 -16.49 -14.59
C CYS A 122 1.06 -15.59 -14.89
N VAL A 123 0.93 -14.26 -14.79
CA VAL A 123 2.08 -13.34 -14.98
C VAL A 123 3.14 -13.56 -13.90
N VAL A 124 2.75 -13.76 -12.64
CA VAL A 124 3.70 -14.05 -11.56
C VAL A 124 4.43 -15.37 -11.79
N ILE A 125 3.70 -16.43 -12.17
CA ILE A 125 4.30 -17.72 -12.52
C ILE A 125 5.22 -17.59 -13.73
N PHE A 126 4.85 -16.81 -14.74
CA PHE A 126 5.69 -16.49 -15.90
C PHE A 126 7.00 -15.81 -15.46
N VAL A 127 6.95 -14.82 -14.57
CA VAL A 127 8.14 -14.16 -13.99
C VAL A 127 9.05 -15.17 -13.32
N ILE A 128 8.49 -16.06 -12.50
CA ILE A 128 9.26 -17.08 -11.77
C ILE A 128 9.89 -18.08 -12.78
N ALA A 129 9.09 -18.64 -13.70
CA ALA A 129 9.53 -19.67 -14.63
C ALA A 129 10.60 -19.17 -15.60
N LEU A 130 10.44 -17.94 -16.11
CA LEU A 130 11.41 -17.35 -17.02
C LEU A 130 12.63 -16.82 -16.25
N GLY A 131 12.41 -16.16 -15.11
CA GLY A 131 13.47 -15.51 -14.35
C GLY A 131 14.43 -16.50 -13.68
N VAL A 132 13.97 -17.68 -13.27
CA VAL A 132 14.81 -18.71 -12.64
C VAL A 132 16.03 -19.10 -13.49
N GLN A 133 15.90 -19.01 -14.82
CA GLN A 133 17.00 -19.34 -15.77
C GLN A 133 18.14 -18.31 -15.71
N TYR A 134 17.88 -17.12 -15.19
CA TYR A 134 18.84 -16.02 -15.08
C TYR A 134 19.36 -15.82 -13.66
N VAL A 135 18.96 -16.68 -12.71
CA VAL A 135 19.40 -16.63 -11.32
C VAL A 135 20.90 -16.99 -11.24
N ARG A 136 21.64 -16.15 -10.56
CA ARG A 136 23.05 -16.36 -10.22
C ARG A 136 23.15 -16.50 -8.69
N PRO A 137 23.38 -17.69 -8.15
CA PRO A 137 23.44 -17.89 -6.68
C PRO A 137 24.49 -17.03 -5.97
N ALA A 138 25.54 -16.62 -6.70
CA ALA A 138 26.55 -15.68 -6.20
C ALA A 138 25.98 -14.33 -5.74
N ASN A 139 24.83 -13.89 -6.29
CA ASN A 139 24.18 -12.64 -5.90
C ASN A 139 23.62 -12.68 -4.46
N TRP A 140 23.37 -13.86 -3.91
CA TRP A 140 22.93 -14.01 -2.51
C TRP A 140 24.12 -14.04 -1.52
N GLY A 141 25.36 -14.09 -2.05
CA GLY A 141 26.59 -14.19 -1.24
C GLY A 141 26.86 -15.58 -0.69
N SER A 142 28.05 -15.75 -0.14
CA SER A 142 28.54 -17.06 0.37
C SER A 142 28.38 -17.23 1.88
N GLY A 143 27.86 -16.25 2.60
CA GLY A 143 27.75 -16.27 4.05
C GLY A 143 26.62 -15.41 4.61
N TRP A 144 26.35 -15.59 5.91
CA TRP A 144 25.27 -14.87 6.59
C TRP A 144 25.43 -13.34 6.50
N SER A 145 26.65 -12.83 6.65
CA SER A 145 26.94 -11.40 6.59
C SER A 145 26.68 -10.77 5.21
N THR A 146 26.83 -11.55 4.13
CA THR A 146 26.55 -11.11 2.77
C THR A 146 25.08 -11.27 2.39
N PHE A 147 24.45 -12.36 2.87
CA PHE A 147 23.02 -12.64 2.67
C PHE A 147 22.13 -11.68 3.48
N ALA A 148 22.48 -11.43 4.73
CA ALA A 148 21.73 -10.56 5.64
C ALA A 148 22.63 -9.45 6.21
N PRO A 149 23.06 -8.46 5.41
CA PRO A 149 24.06 -7.46 5.79
C PRO A 149 23.61 -6.58 6.98
N TYR A 150 22.31 -6.45 7.18
CA TYR A 150 21.71 -5.72 8.31
C TYR A 150 21.24 -6.64 9.46
N GLY A 151 21.56 -7.94 9.39
CA GLY A 151 21.19 -8.95 10.36
C GLY A 151 19.70 -9.06 10.64
N PHE A 152 19.33 -9.63 11.79
CA PHE A 152 17.92 -9.77 12.19
C PHE A 152 17.17 -8.44 12.34
N SER A 153 17.88 -7.35 12.66
CA SER A 153 17.26 -6.03 12.73
C SER A 153 16.77 -5.55 11.36
N GLY A 154 17.56 -5.77 10.30
CA GLY A 154 17.18 -5.47 8.92
C GLY A 154 16.05 -6.35 8.42
N ILE A 155 16.09 -7.66 8.72
CA ILE A 155 15.00 -8.60 8.38
C ILE A 155 13.70 -8.16 9.05
N GLY A 156 13.72 -7.77 10.32
CA GLY A 156 12.54 -7.30 11.03
C GLY A 156 11.99 -5.99 10.49
N ALA A 157 12.87 -5.04 10.10
CA ALA A 157 12.46 -3.81 9.45
C ALA A 157 11.84 -4.06 8.07
N GLY A 158 12.46 -4.96 7.28
CA GLY A 158 11.92 -5.40 6.00
C GLY A 158 10.56 -6.07 6.13
N ALA A 159 10.39 -6.97 7.12
CA ALA A 159 9.11 -7.61 7.40
C ALA A 159 8.02 -6.60 7.75
N ALA A 160 8.33 -5.61 8.60
CA ALA A 160 7.40 -4.54 8.95
C ALA A 160 7.00 -3.68 7.75
N TYR A 161 7.91 -3.47 6.81
CA TYR A 161 7.64 -2.71 5.58
C TYR A 161 6.83 -3.54 4.58
N ILE A 162 7.26 -4.79 4.30
CA ILE A 162 6.63 -5.66 3.29
C ILE A 162 5.25 -6.16 3.72
N PHE A 163 4.90 -6.02 5.01
CA PHE A 163 3.56 -6.34 5.52
C PHE A 163 2.46 -5.66 4.70
N PHE A 164 2.75 -4.47 4.13
CA PHE A 164 1.85 -3.78 3.20
C PHE A 164 1.40 -4.66 2.02
N ALA A 165 2.27 -5.54 1.53
CA ALA A 165 1.97 -6.42 0.40
C ALA A 165 0.95 -7.53 0.75
N TYR A 166 0.73 -7.80 2.02
CA TYR A 166 -0.26 -8.77 2.49
C TYR A 166 -1.62 -8.15 2.82
N ILE A 167 -1.73 -6.82 2.88
CA ILE A 167 -3.00 -6.14 3.18
C ILE A 167 -4.03 -6.49 2.11
N GLY A 168 -5.22 -6.91 2.56
CA GLY A 168 -6.33 -7.31 1.70
C GLY A 168 -6.89 -8.69 2.03
N PHE A 169 -6.16 -9.57 2.72
CA PHE A 169 -6.71 -10.84 3.19
C PHE A 169 -7.82 -10.63 4.23
N ASP A 170 -7.76 -9.54 4.98
CA ASP A 170 -8.77 -9.09 5.94
C ASP A 170 -10.04 -8.60 5.25
N ALA A 171 -9.92 -8.01 4.04
CA ALA A 171 -11.06 -7.59 3.24
C ALA A 171 -11.98 -8.75 2.86
N VAL A 172 -11.49 -10.00 2.82
CA VAL A 172 -12.31 -11.21 2.62
C VAL A 172 -13.37 -11.33 3.72
N SER A 173 -13.07 -10.89 4.95
CA SER A 173 -14.05 -10.91 6.04
C SER A 173 -15.27 -10.03 5.78
N THR A 174 -15.14 -8.96 4.99
CA THR A 174 -16.26 -8.07 4.64
C THR A 174 -17.24 -8.69 3.68
N THR A 175 -16.87 -9.78 3.00
CA THR A 175 -17.72 -10.52 2.06
C THR A 175 -18.48 -11.67 2.73
N ALA A 176 -18.44 -11.77 4.06
CA ALA A 176 -19.09 -12.84 4.83
C ALA A 176 -20.59 -12.98 4.53
N GLN A 177 -21.26 -11.86 4.26
CA GLN A 177 -22.71 -11.87 3.95
C GLN A 177 -23.01 -12.35 2.51
N GLU A 178 -22.02 -12.39 1.64
CA GLU A 178 -22.15 -12.82 0.24
C GLU A 178 -21.73 -14.30 0.05
N ALA A 179 -21.05 -14.89 1.04
CA ALA A 179 -20.57 -16.27 0.98
C ALA A 179 -21.70 -17.28 1.27
N LYS A 180 -21.72 -18.41 0.56
CA LYS A 180 -22.72 -19.48 0.77
C LYS A 180 -22.57 -20.14 2.14
N ASN A 181 -21.33 -20.47 2.53
CA ASN A 181 -20.99 -21.08 3.80
C ASN A 181 -19.86 -20.27 4.49
N PRO A 182 -20.17 -19.05 5.01
CA PRO A 182 -19.13 -18.13 5.48
C PRO A 182 -18.29 -18.72 6.62
N GLN A 183 -18.89 -19.55 7.47
CA GLN A 183 -18.21 -20.17 8.62
C GLN A 183 -17.08 -21.15 8.22
N ARG A 184 -17.17 -21.75 7.03
CA ARG A 184 -16.16 -22.66 6.49
C ARG A 184 -15.28 -21.96 5.45
N ASP A 185 -15.92 -21.25 4.53
CA ASP A 185 -15.25 -20.74 3.32
C ASP A 185 -14.31 -19.58 3.64
N LEU A 186 -14.66 -18.70 4.62
CA LEU A 186 -13.79 -17.58 4.99
C LEU A 186 -12.47 -18.03 5.64
N PRO A 187 -12.44 -18.88 6.67
CA PRO A 187 -11.16 -19.33 7.24
C PRO A 187 -10.27 -20.02 6.21
N ILE A 188 -10.85 -20.89 5.36
CA ILE A 188 -10.11 -21.58 4.31
C ILE A 188 -9.57 -20.57 3.28
N GLY A 189 -10.40 -19.65 2.82
CA GLY A 189 -10.03 -18.63 1.84
C GLY A 189 -8.91 -17.73 2.35
N ILE A 190 -8.99 -17.25 3.59
CA ILE A 190 -7.97 -16.40 4.21
C ILE A 190 -6.64 -17.15 4.35
N ILE A 191 -6.65 -18.34 4.94
CA ILE A 191 -5.42 -19.11 5.18
C ILE A 191 -4.78 -19.55 3.86
N ALA A 192 -5.58 -20.08 2.93
CA ALA A 192 -5.07 -20.52 1.63
C ALA A 192 -4.49 -19.36 0.81
N SER A 193 -5.17 -18.20 0.77
CA SER A 193 -4.65 -17.03 0.05
C SER A 193 -3.33 -16.55 0.65
N LEU A 194 -3.21 -16.48 1.98
CA LEU A 194 -1.96 -16.11 2.64
C LEU A 194 -0.81 -17.07 2.31
N LEU A 195 -1.06 -18.38 2.38
CA LEU A 195 -0.02 -19.37 2.06
C LEU A 195 0.43 -19.29 0.60
N ILE A 196 -0.53 -19.22 -0.34
CA ILE A 196 -0.22 -19.10 -1.77
C ILE A 196 0.55 -17.80 -2.04
N CYS A 197 0.09 -16.67 -1.53
CA CYS A 197 0.78 -15.40 -1.70
C CYS A 197 2.18 -15.43 -1.11
N THR A 198 2.37 -16.02 0.08
CA THR A 198 3.69 -16.13 0.71
C THR A 198 4.66 -16.92 -0.16
N VAL A 199 4.24 -18.07 -0.70
CA VAL A 199 5.07 -18.87 -1.61
C VAL A 199 5.44 -18.08 -2.86
N LEU A 200 4.47 -17.41 -3.49
CA LEU A 200 4.71 -16.61 -4.68
C LEU A 200 5.64 -15.42 -4.40
N TYR A 201 5.45 -14.72 -3.29
CA TYR A 201 6.28 -13.56 -2.91
C TYR A 201 7.74 -13.98 -2.64
N ILE A 202 7.94 -15.07 -1.90
CA ILE A 202 9.28 -15.61 -1.65
C ILE A 202 9.93 -16.01 -2.98
N SER A 203 9.21 -16.69 -3.86
CA SER A 203 9.73 -17.14 -5.14
C SER A 203 10.12 -15.97 -6.05
N VAL A 204 9.27 -14.94 -6.16
CA VAL A 204 9.57 -13.74 -6.96
C VAL A 204 10.76 -12.97 -6.36
N ALA A 205 10.80 -12.81 -5.04
CA ALA A 205 11.91 -12.12 -4.37
C ALA A 205 13.23 -12.87 -4.57
N ALA A 206 13.23 -14.19 -4.44
CA ALA A 206 14.40 -15.02 -4.69
C ALA A 206 14.88 -14.90 -6.15
N VAL A 207 13.97 -15.00 -7.11
CA VAL A 207 14.31 -14.84 -8.54
C VAL A 207 14.88 -13.45 -8.80
N LEU A 208 14.24 -12.38 -8.32
CA LEU A 208 14.68 -11.01 -8.53
C LEU A 208 16.07 -10.77 -7.96
N THR A 209 16.30 -11.13 -6.69
CA THR A 209 17.60 -10.94 -6.02
C THR A 209 18.68 -11.89 -6.56
N GLY A 210 18.27 -13.03 -7.12
CA GLY A 210 19.17 -13.92 -7.83
C GLY A 210 19.55 -13.41 -9.23
N MET A 211 18.65 -12.70 -9.90
CA MET A 211 18.93 -12.06 -11.20
C MET A 211 19.82 -10.81 -11.02
N VAL A 212 19.51 -9.95 -10.07
CA VAL A 212 20.18 -8.64 -9.87
C VAL A 212 20.65 -8.56 -8.42
N PRO A 213 21.90 -8.15 -8.16
CA PRO A 213 22.34 -7.86 -6.79
C PRO A 213 21.38 -6.87 -6.12
N TRP A 214 21.08 -7.09 -4.85
CA TRP A 214 20.06 -6.30 -4.15
C TRP A 214 20.39 -4.78 -4.12
N GLN A 215 21.66 -4.41 -4.19
CA GLN A 215 22.12 -3.02 -4.22
C GLN A 215 21.73 -2.30 -5.53
N ASP A 216 21.63 -3.08 -6.62
CA ASP A 216 21.39 -2.56 -7.98
C ASP A 216 19.92 -2.70 -8.39
N VAL A 217 19.08 -3.22 -7.50
CA VAL A 217 17.64 -3.36 -7.78
C VAL A 217 16.98 -1.99 -7.91
N ASN A 218 16.40 -1.73 -9.08
CA ASN A 218 15.62 -0.53 -9.33
C ASN A 218 14.37 -0.51 -8.44
N VAL A 219 14.15 0.61 -7.74
CA VAL A 219 13.04 0.74 -6.79
C VAL A 219 11.69 0.98 -7.48
N GLU A 220 11.68 1.53 -8.69
CA GLU A 220 10.44 1.97 -9.35
C GLU A 220 9.68 0.85 -10.03
N ALA A 221 10.38 0.04 -10.83
CA ALA A 221 9.81 -1.10 -11.55
C ALA A 221 10.77 -2.29 -11.52
N PRO A 222 11.05 -2.86 -10.32
CA PRO A 222 12.19 -3.75 -10.11
C PRO A 222 12.17 -4.98 -11.02
N ILE A 223 11.02 -5.60 -11.19
CA ILE A 223 10.91 -6.84 -11.97
C ILE A 223 11.02 -6.55 -13.47
N ALA A 224 10.25 -5.59 -13.99
CA ALA A 224 10.26 -5.24 -15.41
C ALA A 224 11.67 -4.80 -15.84
N ARG A 225 12.34 -3.98 -15.02
CA ARG A 225 13.69 -3.51 -15.29
C ARG A 225 14.72 -4.64 -15.30
N ALA A 226 14.65 -5.56 -14.33
CA ALA A 226 15.54 -6.72 -14.27
C ALA A 226 15.48 -7.60 -15.55
N PHE A 227 14.29 -7.71 -16.14
CA PHE A 227 14.11 -8.41 -17.42
C PHE A 227 14.60 -7.59 -18.62
N MET A 228 14.36 -6.28 -18.62
CA MET A 228 14.80 -5.38 -19.67
C MET A 228 16.33 -5.35 -19.77
N ASP A 229 17.03 -5.23 -18.64
CA ASP A 229 18.49 -5.21 -18.54
C ASP A 229 19.15 -6.53 -19.00
N ARG A 230 18.36 -7.62 -19.10
CA ARG A 230 18.75 -8.92 -19.66
C ARG A 230 18.42 -9.08 -21.15
N GLY A 231 17.96 -8.01 -21.82
CA GLY A 231 17.56 -8.05 -23.23
C GLY A 231 16.19 -8.68 -23.48
N LEU A 232 15.41 -8.92 -22.42
CA LEU A 232 14.09 -9.55 -22.50
C LEU A 232 12.97 -8.51 -22.58
N GLY A 233 13.05 -7.59 -23.54
CA GLY A 233 12.11 -6.47 -23.66
C GLY A 233 10.64 -6.89 -23.78
N VAL A 234 10.34 -7.96 -24.53
CA VAL A 234 8.97 -8.48 -24.67
C VAL A 234 8.44 -8.96 -23.31
N ALA A 235 9.26 -9.68 -22.54
CA ALA A 235 8.87 -10.13 -21.20
C ALA A 235 8.65 -8.95 -20.26
N SER A 236 9.52 -7.94 -20.28
CA SER A 236 9.37 -6.69 -19.52
C SER A 236 8.03 -6.00 -19.82
N ASN A 237 7.63 -5.91 -21.10
CA ASN A 237 6.36 -5.32 -21.51
C ASN A 237 5.16 -6.11 -20.98
N VAL A 238 5.20 -7.45 -21.06
CA VAL A 238 4.14 -8.32 -20.50
C VAL A 238 4.03 -8.14 -18.98
N ILE A 239 5.16 -8.05 -18.29
CA ILE A 239 5.22 -7.81 -16.84
C ILE A 239 4.62 -6.44 -16.48
N THR A 240 4.99 -5.40 -17.22
CA THR A 240 4.46 -4.04 -17.03
C THR A 240 2.94 -3.97 -17.22
N LEU A 241 2.41 -4.58 -18.29
CA LEU A 241 0.97 -4.66 -18.54
C LEU A 241 0.24 -5.47 -17.46
N GLY A 242 0.82 -6.61 -17.04
CA GLY A 242 0.28 -7.41 -15.95
C GLY A 242 0.26 -6.67 -14.62
N ALA A 243 1.31 -5.90 -14.33
CA ALA A 243 1.39 -5.06 -13.12
C ALA A 243 0.34 -3.94 -13.14
N LEU A 244 0.16 -3.24 -14.28
CA LEU A 244 -0.87 -2.21 -14.44
C LEU A 244 -2.28 -2.77 -14.22
N ALA A 245 -2.62 -3.87 -14.88
CA ALA A 245 -3.91 -4.54 -14.71
C ALA A 245 -4.10 -5.00 -13.25
N GLY A 246 -3.02 -5.53 -12.66
CA GLY A 246 -2.97 -5.95 -11.28
C GLY A 246 -3.27 -4.84 -10.29
N LEU A 247 -2.54 -3.75 -10.37
CA LEU A 247 -2.66 -2.60 -9.49
C LEU A 247 -4.04 -1.93 -9.62
N THR A 248 -4.53 -1.76 -10.86
CA THR A 248 -5.85 -1.18 -11.12
C THR A 248 -6.97 -1.99 -10.44
N SER A 249 -6.92 -3.32 -10.57
CA SER A 249 -7.89 -4.20 -9.92
C SER A 249 -7.83 -4.13 -8.38
N VAL A 250 -6.62 -4.07 -7.80
CA VAL A 250 -6.46 -3.91 -6.34
C VAL A 250 -7.03 -2.58 -5.86
N MET A 251 -6.72 -1.47 -6.55
CA MET A 251 -7.25 -0.15 -6.22
C MET A 251 -8.78 -0.15 -6.22
N LEU A 252 -9.41 -0.79 -7.22
CA LEU A 252 -10.85 -0.89 -7.34
C LEU A 252 -11.47 -1.65 -6.15
N VAL A 253 -10.91 -2.81 -5.80
CA VAL A 253 -11.41 -3.64 -4.67
C VAL A 253 -11.20 -2.92 -3.33
N MET A 254 -10.05 -2.27 -3.12
CA MET A 254 -9.76 -1.55 -1.88
C MET A 254 -10.67 -0.33 -1.70
N LEU A 255 -10.90 0.46 -2.76
CA LEU A 255 -11.80 1.61 -2.70
C LEU A 255 -13.25 1.17 -2.47
N LEU A 256 -13.68 0.08 -3.10
CA LEU A 256 -14.99 -0.53 -2.86
C LEU A 256 -15.13 -0.99 -1.40
N GLY A 257 -14.13 -1.70 -0.87
CA GLY A 257 -14.10 -2.16 0.52
C GLY A 257 -14.21 -1.01 1.51
N GLN A 258 -13.44 0.05 1.31
CA GLN A 258 -13.46 1.24 2.15
C GLN A 258 -14.84 1.92 2.15
N THR A 259 -15.47 2.06 0.99
CA THR A 259 -16.81 2.67 0.90
C THR A 259 -17.88 1.82 1.57
N ARG A 260 -17.77 0.48 1.51
CA ARG A 260 -18.66 -0.45 2.22
C ARG A 260 -18.51 -0.35 3.74
N VAL A 261 -17.28 -0.27 4.24
CA VAL A 261 -17.03 -0.10 5.68
C VAL A 261 -17.67 1.18 6.20
N LEU A 262 -17.45 2.33 5.56
CA LEU A 262 -18.05 3.60 5.96
C LEU A 262 -19.57 3.59 5.84
N TYR A 263 -20.12 2.91 4.82
CA TYR A 263 -21.55 2.72 4.65
C TYR A 263 -22.15 1.89 5.80
N ALA A 264 -21.51 0.79 6.19
CA ALA A 264 -21.91 -0.03 7.32
C ALA A 264 -21.87 0.76 8.64
N MET A 265 -20.77 1.46 8.91
CA MET A 265 -20.64 2.34 10.08
C MET A 265 -21.75 3.40 10.15
N ALA A 266 -22.12 3.98 9.01
CA ALA A 266 -23.20 4.95 8.96
C ALA A 266 -24.58 4.30 9.22
N ASN A 267 -24.81 3.07 8.76
CA ASN A 267 -26.04 2.32 9.06
C ASN A 267 -26.13 1.95 10.54
N ASP A 268 -25.03 1.70 11.20
CA ASP A 268 -24.96 1.44 12.64
C ASP A 268 -25.11 2.72 13.49
N GLY A 269 -25.16 3.90 12.83
CA GLY A 269 -25.29 5.20 13.47
C GLY A 269 -23.99 5.80 13.96
N LEU A 270 -22.83 5.21 13.61
CA LEU A 270 -21.51 5.71 13.99
C LEU A 270 -21.05 6.92 13.17
N LEU A 271 -21.63 7.11 11.98
CA LEU A 271 -21.37 8.23 11.07
C LEU A 271 -22.69 8.84 10.57
N PRO A 272 -22.69 10.09 10.07
CA PRO A 272 -23.89 10.74 9.55
C PRO A 272 -24.50 10.00 8.35
N ARG A 273 -25.68 9.38 8.56
CA ARG A 273 -26.37 8.56 7.55
C ARG A 273 -26.73 9.33 6.28
N LYS A 274 -27.15 10.59 6.41
CA LYS A 274 -27.54 11.45 5.27
C LYS A 274 -26.45 11.62 4.23
N PHE A 275 -25.19 11.45 4.64
CA PHE A 275 -24.03 11.56 3.76
C PHE A 275 -23.43 10.19 3.42
N PHE A 276 -22.96 9.43 4.42
CA PHE A 276 -22.20 8.19 4.20
C PHE A 276 -23.05 6.99 3.78
N ALA A 277 -24.35 6.98 4.13
CA ALA A 277 -25.29 5.96 3.71
C ALA A 277 -26.26 6.41 2.59
N ALA A 278 -25.98 7.56 1.95
CA ALA A 278 -26.79 8.05 0.83
C ALA A 278 -26.58 7.20 -0.42
N VAL A 279 -27.65 6.47 -0.83
CA VAL A 279 -27.66 5.62 -2.03
C VAL A 279 -28.17 6.41 -3.23
N HIS A 280 -27.48 6.28 -4.37
CA HIS A 280 -27.88 6.94 -5.61
C HIS A 280 -29.18 6.33 -6.17
N PRO A 281 -30.20 7.11 -6.56
CA PRO A 281 -31.49 6.57 -7.01
C PRO A 281 -31.38 5.62 -8.21
N LYS A 282 -30.56 5.94 -9.19
CA LYS A 282 -30.37 5.17 -10.43
C LYS A 282 -29.35 4.05 -10.27
N PHE A 283 -28.17 4.36 -9.72
CA PHE A 283 -27.02 3.42 -9.66
C PHE A 283 -27.03 2.52 -8.46
N ARG A 284 -27.80 2.87 -7.41
CA ARG A 284 -27.89 2.13 -6.14
C ARG A 284 -26.56 1.92 -5.42
N THR A 285 -25.63 2.84 -5.63
CA THR A 285 -24.29 2.88 -4.99
C THR A 285 -24.26 3.96 -3.90
N PRO A 286 -23.41 3.88 -2.87
CA PRO A 286 -23.22 4.92 -1.87
C PRO A 286 -22.37 6.09 -2.43
N TRP A 287 -22.89 6.77 -3.45
CA TRP A 287 -22.15 7.67 -4.33
C TRP A 287 -21.43 8.82 -3.62
N LYS A 288 -22.06 9.47 -2.62
CA LYS A 288 -21.44 10.60 -1.88
C LYS A 288 -20.18 10.14 -1.14
N ASN A 289 -20.28 9.00 -0.49
CA ASN A 289 -19.18 8.36 0.21
C ASN A 289 -18.06 7.95 -0.77
N THR A 290 -18.44 7.32 -1.89
CA THR A 290 -17.49 6.89 -2.93
C THR A 290 -16.72 8.08 -3.51
N ILE A 291 -17.40 9.18 -3.85
CA ILE A 291 -16.75 10.38 -4.37
C ILE A 291 -15.82 11.00 -3.32
N LEU A 292 -16.27 11.14 -2.07
CA LEU A 292 -15.43 11.71 -1.01
C LEU A 292 -14.12 10.91 -0.84
N VAL A 293 -14.25 9.60 -0.65
CA VAL A 293 -13.09 8.74 -0.43
C VAL A 293 -12.18 8.70 -1.65
N GLY A 294 -12.77 8.62 -2.86
CA GLY A 294 -12.03 8.59 -4.10
C GLY A 294 -11.26 9.88 -4.39
N VAL A 295 -11.87 11.03 -4.15
CA VAL A 295 -11.19 12.33 -4.30
C VAL A 295 -10.09 12.49 -3.26
N LEU A 296 -10.34 12.13 -2.00
CA LEU A 296 -9.29 12.15 -0.97
C LEU A 296 -8.14 11.22 -1.33
N ALA A 297 -8.42 10.01 -1.80
CA ALA A 297 -7.39 9.07 -2.24
C ALA A 297 -6.61 9.61 -3.45
N ALA A 298 -7.29 10.26 -4.41
CA ALA A 298 -6.65 10.88 -5.57
C ALA A 298 -5.68 12.01 -5.15
N VAL A 299 -6.13 12.91 -4.29
CA VAL A 299 -5.32 14.05 -3.80
C VAL A 299 -4.14 13.56 -2.96
N VAL A 300 -4.40 12.71 -1.95
CA VAL A 300 -3.34 12.20 -1.07
C VAL A 300 -2.34 11.36 -1.86
N GLY A 301 -2.81 10.47 -2.74
CA GLY A 301 -1.95 9.60 -3.54
C GLY A 301 -1.13 10.34 -4.60
N SER A 302 -1.56 11.53 -5.05
CA SER A 302 -0.79 12.35 -5.99
C SER A 302 0.28 13.24 -5.33
N LEU A 303 0.13 13.52 -4.05
CA LEU A 303 1.01 14.44 -3.32
C LEU A 303 1.98 13.73 -2.36
N THR A 304 1.66 12.50 -1.92
CA THR A 304 2.38 11.81 -0.84
C THR A 304 3.17 10.61 -1.35
N PRO A 305 4.42 10.41 -0.90
CA PRO A 305 5.22 9.24 -1.25
C PRO A 305 4.54 7.94 -0.80
N ILE A 306 4.64 6.92 -1.63
CA ILE A 306 4.10 5.59 -1.32
C ILE A 306 4.69 5.00 -0.04
N ASP A 307 5.95 5.29 0.26
CA ASP A 307 6.66 4.83 1.46
C ASP A 307 6.00 5.33 2.74
N ASP A 308 5.60 6.60 2.78
CA ASP A 308 4.98 7.21 3.96
C ASP A 308 3.55 6.70 4.14
N ILE A 309 2.80 6.59 3.03
CA ILE A 309 1.45 6.02 3.05
C ILE A 309 1.51 4.55 3.49
N GLY A 310 2.42 3.76 2.91
CA GLY A 310 2.58 2.35 3.25
C GLY A 310 2.87 2.12 4.74
N LYS A 311 3.79 2.88 5.32
CA LYS A 311 4.10 2.81 6.76
C LYS A 311 2.92 3.20 7.64
N MET A 312 2.15 4.22 7.23
CA MET A 312 0.97 4.68 7.97
C MET A 312 -0.16 3.65 7.92
N VAL A 313 -0.39 3.01 6.77
CA VAL A 313 -1.36 1.93 6.63
C VAL A 313 -0.94 0.71 7.45
N ASN A 314 0.34 0.33 7.38
CA ASN A 314 0.87 -0.82 8.13
C ASN A 314 0.65 -0.69 9.64
N ILE A 315 1.00 0.45 10.23
CA ILE A 315 0.89 0.60 11.69
C ILE A 315 -0.57 0.54 12.16
N GLY A 316 -1.51 1.07 11.38
CA GLY A 316 -2.94 1.00 11.68
C GLY A 316 -3.48 -0.43 11.60
N THR A 317 -3.11 -1.16 10.54
CA THR A 317 -3.55 -2.56 10.33
C THR A 317 -2.94 -3.50 11.38
N LEU A 318 -1.66 -3.34 11.70
CA LEU A 318 -0.99 -4.12 12.75
C LEU A 318 -1.66 -3.91 14.12
N LEU A 319 -2.05 -2.66 14.45
CA LEU A 319 -2.81 -2.39 15.67
C LEU A 319 -4.18 -3.08 15.66
N ALA A 320 -4.89 -3.05 14.54
CA ALA A 320 -6.17 -3.75 14.42
C ALA A 320 -6.02 -5.25 14.68
N PHE A 321 -4.94 -5.87 14.18
CA PHE A 321 -4.67 -7.29 14.41
C PHE A 321 -4.27 -7.59 15.88
N VAL A 322 -3.54 -6.69 16.52
CA VAL A 322 -3.30 -6.78 17.98
C VAL A 322 -4.64 -6.80 18.73
N ILE A 323 -5.53 -5.87 18.40
CA ILE A 323 -6.85 -5.77 19.03
C ILE A 323 -7.66 -7.04 18.79
N VAL A 324 -7.66 -7.59 17.57
CA VAL A 324 -8.35 -8.85 17.24
C VAL A 324 -7.78 -10.02 18.03
N CYS A 325 -6.46 -10.15 18.13
CA CYS A 325 -5.82 -11.19 18.92
C CYS A 325 -6.22 -11.12 20.40
N VAL A 326 -6.22 -9.93 20.99
CA VAL A 326 -6.67 -9.70 22.37
C VAL A 326 -8.17 -10.01 22.51
N ALA A 327 -9.00 -9.56 21.56
CA ALA A 327 -10.43 -9.81 21.57
C ALA A 327 -10.80 -11.30 21.53
N VAL A 328 -10.03 -12.12 20.78
CA VAL A 328 -10.23 -13.59 20.75
C VAL A 328 -10.04 -14.19 22.13
N VAL A 329 -9.00 -13.79 22.86
CA VAL A 329 -8.73 -14.30 24.23
C VAL A 329 -9.83 -13.81 25.18
N PHE A 330 -10.16 -12.52 25.14
CA PHE A 330 -11.19 -11.92 25.97
C PHE A 330 -12.56 -12.60 25.78
N LEU A 331 -13.01 -12.76 24.53
CA LEU A 331 -14.29 -13.41 24.21
C LEU A 331 -14.34 -14.89 24.60
N ARG A 332 -13.18 -15.57 24.66
CA ARG A 332 -13.14 -16.96 25.16
C ARG A 332 -13.40 -17.05 26.67
N HIS A 333 -12.99 -16.04 27.42
CA HIS A 333 -13.21 -16.00 28.86
C HIS A 333 -14.61 -15.44 29.23
N THR A 334 -15.05 -14.41 28.51
CA THR A 334 -16.35 -13.76 28.83
C THR A 334 -17.55 -14.51 28.30
N ASN A 335 -17.46 -15.13 27.13
CA ASN A 335 -18.55 -15.85 26.47
C ASN A 335 -18.14 -17.27 26.05
N PRO A 336 -17.88 -18.19 27.02
CA PRO A 336 -17.37 -19.54 26.73
C PRO A 336 -18.31 -20.37 25.86
N ASP A 337 -19.63 -20.25 26.06
CA ASP A 337 -20.68 -21.07 25.43
C ASP A 337 -21.09 -20.60 24.03
N GLN A 338 -20.52 -19.50 23.54
CA GLN A 338 -20.83 -19.02 22.20
C GLN A 338 -20.42 -20.04 21.14
N PRO A 339 -21.31 -20.44 20.20
CA PRO A 339 -20.97 -21.38 19.14
C PRO A 339 -19.88 -20.80 18.23
N ARG A 340 -18.82 -21.57 18.04
CA ARG A 340 -17.64 -21.19 17.23
C ARG A 340 -17.36 -22.28 16.22
N PRO A 341 -17.79 -22.15 14.98
CA PRO A 341 -17.54 -23.13 13.91
C PRO A 341 -16.06 -23.29 13.61
N PHE A 342 -15.30 -22.18 13.62
CA PHE A 342 -13.84 -22.17 13.58
C PHE A 342 -13.27 -21.84 14.96
N ARG A 343 -12.47 -22.75 15.51
CA ARG A 343 -11.81 -22.55 16.80
C ARG A 343 -10.34 -22.32 16.58
N THR A 344 -9.85 -21.13 16.95
CA THR A 344 -8.40 -20.85 16.98
C THR A 344 -7.69 -21.89 17.85
N PRO A 345 -6.70 -22.63 17.32
CA PRO A 345 -5.97 -23.60 18.11
C PRO A 345 -5.10 -22.91 19.18
N TRP A 346 -4.75 -23.65 20.21
CA TRP A 346 -3.79 -23.25 21.25
C TRP A 346 -3.99 -21.83 21.82
N VAL A 347 -5.22 -21.45 22.11
CA VAL A 347 -5.49 -20.21 22.85
C VAL A 347 -5.10 -20.41 24.31
N PRO A 348 -4.32 -19.50 24.94
CA PRO A 348 -3.98 -18.14 24.49
C PRO A 348 -2.66 -18.01 23.71
N VAL A 349 -1.94 -19.08 23.43
CA VAL A 349 -0.55 -19.04 22.89
C VAL A 349 -0.50 -18.38 21.51
N ILE A 350 -1.32 -18.82 20.55
CA ILE A 350 -1.32 -18.24 19.19
C ILE A 350 -1.71 -16.75 19.17
N PRO A 351 -2.79 -16.32 19.86
CA PRO A 351 -3.07 -14.90 20.00
C PRO A 351 -1.94 -14.09 20.66
N ALA A 352 -1.28 -14.64 21.69
CA ALA A 352 -0.16 -13.97 22.34
C ALA A 352 1.03 -13.78 21.37
N LEU A 353 1.38 -14.80 20.60
CA LEU A 353 2.39 -14.70 19.55
C LEU A 353 1.97 -13.66 18.49
N GLY A 354 0.69 -13.62 18.11
CA GLY A 354 0.14 -12.59 17.21
C GLY A 354 0.37 -11.18 17.76
N VAL A 355 0.09 -10.95 19.04
CA VAL A 355 0.34 -9.64 19.68
C VAL A 355 1.83 -9.31 19.69
N LEU A 356 2.70 -10.26 20.03
CA LEU A 356 4.15 -10.04 20.09
C LEU A 356 4.74 -9.72 18.71
N PHE A 357 4.41 -10.49 17.67
CA PHE A 357 4.92 -10.25 16.32
C PHE A 357 4.40 -8.94 15.72
N ASN A 358 3.10 -8.65 15.85
CA ASN A 358 2.54 -7.38 15.37
C ASN A 358 3.15 -6.20 16.15
N GLY A 359 3.27 -6.29 17.47
CA GLY A 359 3.92 -5.28 18.31
C GLY A 359 5.37 -5.03 17.93
N TYR A 360 6.15 -6.11 17.65
CA TYR A 360 7.52 -5.98 17.17
C TYR A 360 7.61 -5.27 15.82
N MET A 361 6.73 -5.61 14.86
CA MET A 361 6.68 -4.93 13.57
C MET A 361 6.28 -3.45 13.72
N MET A 362 5.31 -3.13 14.58
CA MET A 362 4.94 -1.75 14.91
C MET A 362 6.13 -0.97 15.49
N TYR A 363 6.91 -1.58 16.39
CA TYR A 363 8.12 -0.98 16.95
C TYR A 363 9.14 -0.63 15.86
N LYS A 364 9.34 -1.53 14.86
CA LYS A 364 10.27 -1.33 13.74
C LYS A 364 9.85 -0.22 12.75
N LEU A 365 8.58 0.17 12.70
CA LEU A 365 8.09 1.24 11.83
C LEU A 365 8.53 2.65 12.30
N GLY A 366 9.03 2.80 13.51
CA GLY A 366 9.60 4.03 14.04
C GLY A 366 8.56 5.02 14.60
N TRP A 367 9.08 5.97 15.42
CA TRP A 367 8.28 6.88 16.24
C TRP A 367 7.31 7.78 15.46
N VAL A 368 7.68 8.25 14.29
CA VAL A 368 6.83 9.13 13.48
C VAL A 368 5.51 8.47 13.13
N ASN A 369 5.54 7.16 12.84
CA ASN A 369 4.33 6.41 12.51
C ASN A 369 3.47 6.15 13.75
N TRP A 370 4.08 5.99 14.93
CA TRP A 370 3.35 5.95 16.19
C TRP A 370 2.63 7.28 16.49
N ALA A 371 3.28 8.41 16.26
CA ALA A 371 2.63 9.72 16.43
C ALA A 371 1.46 9.90 15.46
N ARG A 372 1.59 9.47 14.21
CA ARG A 372 0.50 9.47 13.22
C ARG A 372 -0.66 8.57 13.68
N LEU A 373 -0.36 7.36 14.15
CA LEU A 373 -1.35 6.42 14.68
C LEU A 373 -2.13 7.02 15.86
N ILE A 374 -1.42 7.59 16.84
CA ILE A 374 -2.03 8.25 18.02
C ILE A 374 -2.92 9.41 17.57
N GLY A 375 -2.45 10.24 16.62
CA GLY A 375 -3.24 11.32 16.05
C GLY A 375 -4.56 10.83 15.45
N TRP A 376 -4.54 9.75 14.65
CA TRP A 376 -5.73 9.13 14.09
C TRP A 376 -6.66 8.55 15.17
N LEU A 377 -6.11 7.91 16.19
CA LEU A 377 -6.89 7.37 17.31
C LEU A 377 -7.60 8.50 18.08
N ILE A 378 -6.91 9.62 18.33
CA ILE A 378 -7.51 10.79 18.98
C ILE A 378 -8.67 11.33 18.15
N ILE A 379 -8.48 11.51 16.83
CA ILE A 379 -9.55 11.95 15.92
C ILE A 379 -10.74 10.98 15.98
N GLY A 380 -10.47 9.67 15.91
CA GLY A 380 -11.50 8.64 16.00
C GLY A 380 -12.26 8.67 17.32
N LEU A 381 -11.56 8.86 18.44
CA LEU A 381 -12.17 8.99 19.77
C LEU A 381 -13.00 10.27 19.91
N ILE A 382 -12.53 11.39 19.36
CA ILE A 382 -13.31 12.63 19.32
C ILE A 382 -14.63 12.39 18.58
N VAL A 383 -14.58 11.82 17.36
CA VAL A 383 -15.79 11.50 16.59
C VAL A 383 -16.70 10.53 17.36
N TYR A 384 -16.12 9.52 18.02
CA TYR A 384 -16.89 8.57 18.82
C TYR A 384 -17.60 9.23 19.98
N PHE A 385 -16.92 10.01 20.81
CA PHE A 385 -17.51 10.63 22.01
C PHE A 385 -18.44 11.79 21.69
N THR A 386 -18.19 12.55 20.61
CA THR A 386 -19.03 13.71 20.22
C THR A 386 -20.25 13.30 19.43
N TYR A 387 -20.15 12.28 18.57
CA TYR A 387 -21.23 11.89 17.67
C TYR A 387 -21.70 10.45 17.86
N SER A 388 -20.78 9.45 17.67
CA SER A 388 -21.15 8.04 17.51
C SER A 388 -21.82 7.46 18.74
N ARG A 389 -21.35 7.82 19.95
CA ARG A 389 -21.91 7.35 21.23
C ARG A 389 -23.39 7.69 21.39
N TYR A 390 -23.83 8.83 20.88
CA TYR A 390 -25.22 9.28 21.01
C TYR A 390 -26.15 8.73 19.93
N HIS A 391 -25.60 8.36 18.78
CA HIS A 391 -26.37 7.92 17.62
C HIS A 391 -26.29 6.41 17.36
N SER A 392 -25.52 5.65 18.16
CA SER A 392 -25.30 4.21 18.00
C SER A 392 -26.61 3.42 18.20
N ARG A 393 -26.98 2.65 17.20
CA ARG A 393 -28.16 1.75 17.25
C ARG A 393 -27.97 0.58 18.20
N VAL A 394 -26.75 0.05 18.30
CA VAL A 394 -26.44 -1.05 19.23
C VAL A 394 -26.72 -0.63 20.66
N ARG A 395 -26.32 0.59 21.04
CA ARG A 395 -26.60 1.12 22.37
C ARG A 395 -28.09 1.31 22.62
N ALA A 396 -28.83 1.85 21.64
CA ALA A 396 -30.28 2.02 21.74
C ALA A 396 -30.99 0.67 21.97
N ALA A 397 -30.59 -0.38 21.25
CA ALA A 397 -31.14 -1.73 21.40
C ALA A 397 -30.80 -2.36 22.76
N THR A 398 -29.59 -2.11 23.29
CA THR A 398 -29.17 -2.62 24.61
C THR A 398 -29.93 -1.91 25.73
N THR A 399 -30.13 -0.60 25.64
CA THR A 399 -30.91 0.16 26.62
C THR A 399 -32.37 -0.28 26.68
N GLN A 400 -32.97 -0.61 25.52
CA GLN A 400 -34.34 -1.16 25.48
C GLN A 400 -34.47 -2.57 26.09
N LYS A 401 -33.40 -3.39 26.04
CA LYS A 401 -33.40 -4.72 26.70
C LYS A 401 -33.21 -4.66 28.20
N THR A 402 -32.59 -3.60 28.72
CA THR A 402 -32.34 -3.44 30.17
C THR A 402 -33.55 -2.81 30.89
N VAL A 403 -34.49 -2.23 30.13
CA VAL A 403 -35.73 -1.59 30.68
C VAL A 403 -36.93 -2.53 30.60
N LYS A 404 -36.79 -3.69 29.97
CA LYS A 404 -37.76 -4.82 30.01
C LYS A 404 -37.30 -5.89 30.97
#